data_11a749b1e8e6fa25c9e02a40270be015
#
_entry.id   11a749b1e8e6fa25c9e02a40270be015
#
_cell.length_a   1.000
_cell.length_b   1.000
_cell.length_c   1.000
_cell.angle_alpha   90.00
_cell.angle_beta   90.00
_cell.angle_gamma   90.00
#
_symmetry.space_group_name_H-M   'P 1'
#
loop_
_entity.id
_entity.type
_entity.pdbx_description
1 polymer ?
#
loop_
_entity_poly.entity_id
_entity_poly.type
_entity_poly.pdbx_seq_one_letter_code
_entity_poly.pdbx_strand_id
1 'polypeptide(L)'
;MKFMREEYFKWYSPNLNREIEMLVFGHAGYPVSLFPTSMGSYHENKDQGLIESARWYIEQGLIQIFCPNSIDKDSFYNKKIHPVHRIQNHTWYDKMVCHEIVERVRNNTSSGKVAVAGCSFGGYHAANFAFKHPGYVSHMFSMGGAFSIKSFMDGHWDDDVFYNSPEDYIPGINDHEIWNMDIILGTSNWDICYDANLKLSGVLARRDIPHWLDVRQDREHDWPVWKEMFPHYLSRIKFF
;
A
#
# COMPACT_ATOMS: atom_id res chain seq x y z
N MET A 1 5.83 -14.05 -28.09
CA MET A 1 5.47 -13.15 -26.98
C MET A 1 5.08 -14.01 -25.79
N LYS A 2 5.76 -13.91 -24.65
CA LYS A 2 5.25 -14.49 -23.41
C LYS A 2 4.10 -13.59 -22.96
N PHE A 3 2.89 -14.15 -22.79
CA PHE A 3 1.77 -13.42 -22.24
C PHE A 3 2.00 -13.25 -20.74
N MET A 4 1.77 -12.05 -20.22
CA MET A 4 1.75 -11.80 -18.79
C MET A 4 0.66 -12.66 -18.15
N ARG A 5 1.05 -13.58 -17.25
CA ARG A 5 0.10 -14.44 -16.54
C ARG A 5 -0.77 -13.59 -15.65
N GLU A 6 -2.07 -13.77 -15.75
CA GLU A 6 -3.08 -13.16 -14.92
C GLU A 6 -3.93 -14.25 -14.30
N GLU A 7 -4.13 -14.21 -12.98
CA GLU A 7 -4.97 -15.17 -12.26
C GLU A 7 -5.94 -14.42 -11.37
N TYR A 8 -7.19 -14.88 -11.34
CA TYR A 8 -8.24 -14.37 -10.48
C TYR A 8 -8.45 -15.32 -9.30
N PHE A 9 -8.50 -14.74 -8.10
CA PHE A 9 -8.78 -15.45 -6.86
C PHE A 9 -10.01 -14.86 -6.19
N LYS A 10 -10.85 -15.76 -5.68
CA LYS A 10 -11.99 -15.41 -4.84
C LYS A 10 -12.06 -16.41 -3.69
N TRP A 11 -12.18 -15.92 -2.47
CA TRP A 11 -12.30 -16.76 -1.29
C TRP A 11 -13.15 -16.09 -0.23
N TYR A 12 -13.68 -16.90 0.69
CA TYR A 12 -14.33 -16.38 1.88
C TYR A 12 -13.26 -15.99 2.92
N SER A 13 -13.25 -14.71 3.30
CA SER A 13 -12.35 -14.19 4.33
C SER A 13 -12.97 -14.36 5.71
N PRO A 14 -12.37 -15.16 6.62
CA PRO A 14 -12.82 -15.25 7.99
C PRO A 14 -12.63 -13.95 8.77
N ASN A 15 -11.62 -13.14 8.42
CA ASN A 15 -11.38 -11.86 9.06
C ASN A 15 -12.44 -10.82 8.71
N LEU A 16 -12.91 -10.81 7.45
CA LEU A 16 -13.92 -9.86 6.96
C LEU A 16 -15.34 -10.42 7.02
N ASN A 17 -15.51 -11.73 7.30
CA ASN A 17 -16.78 -12.43 7.26
C ASN A 17 -17.55 -12.23 5.94
N ARG A 18 -16.84 -12.27 4.82
CA ARG A 18 -17.37 -12.06 3.45
C ARG A 18 -16.44 -12.63 2.38
N GLU A 19 -16.96 -12.76 1.17
CA GLU A 19 -16.11 -13.03 0.01
C GLU A 19 -15.25 -11.82 -0.31
N ILE A 20 -13.99 -12.11 -0.67
CA ILE A 20 -13.01 -11.14 -1.15
C ILE A 20 -12.40 -11.62 -2.47
N GLU A 21 -11.94 -10.68 -3.27
CA GLU A 21 -11.42 -10.93 -4.61
C GLU A 21 -10.03 -10.34 -4.76
N MET A 22 -9.21 -10.94 -5.61
CA MET A 22 -7.84 -10.50 -5.89
C MET A 22 -7.44 -10.91 -7.31
N LEU A 23 -6.73 -10.05 -8.02
CA LEU A 23 -5.95 -10.40 -9.20
C LEU A 23 -4.49 -10.61 -8.83
N VAL A 24 -3.86 -11.58 -9.49
CA VAL A 24 -2.43 -11.84 -9.38
C VAL A 24 -1.81 -11.79 -10.76
N PHE A 25 -0.72 -11.03 -10.90
CA PHE A 25 0.03 -10.88 -12.15
C PHE A 25 1.44 -11.43 -11.99
N GLY A 26 1.85 -12.24 -12.96
CA GLY A 26 3.17 -12.89 -12.95
C GLY A 26 3.12 -14.34 -12.52
N HIS A 27 4.25 -15.02 -12.64
CA HIS A 27 4.39 -16.48 -12.42
C HIS A 27 5.44 -16.81 -11.37
N ALA A 28 6.27 -15.85 -11.00
CA ALA A 28 7.36 -15.99 -10.05
C ALA A 28 7.89 -14.60 -9.64
N GLY A 29 8.85 -14.57 -8.74
CA GLY A 29 9.59 -13.40 -8.34
C GLY A 29 9.16 -12.83 -6.99
N TYR A 30 9.65 -11.63 -6.69
CA TYR A 30 9.41 -10.97 -5.42
C TYR A 30 7.94 -10.55 -5.29
N PRO A 31 7.24 -10.90 -4.19
CA PRO A 31 5.83 -10.56 -4.03
C PRO A 31 5.64 -9.07 -3.71
N VAL A 32 4.75 -8.44 -4.45
CA VAL A 32 4.35 -7.05 -4.30
C VAL A 32 2.84 -6.99 -4.06
N SER A 33 2.39 -6.61 -2.87
CA SER A 33 0.97 -6.30 -2.63
C SER A 33 0.70 -4.88 -3.09
N LEU A 34 -0.16 -4.72 -4.10
CA LEU A 34 -0.48 -3.43 -4.71
C LEU A 34 -1.92 -3.03 -4.40
N PHE A 35 -2.09 -2.07 -3.51
CA PHE A 35 -3.39 -1.57 -3.07
C PHE A 35 -4.04 -0.66 -4.12
N PRO A 36 -5.38 -0.74 -4.30
CA PRO A 36 -6.11 0.17 -5.18
C PRO A 36 -6.23 1.57 -4.58
N THR A 37 -6.65 2.56 -5.37
CA THR A 37 -6.94 3.92 -4.90
C THR A 37 -8.23 3.97 -4.07
N SER A 38 -8.68 5.15 -3.69
CA SER A 38 -9.92 5.37 -2.92
C SER A 38 -11.12 4.64 -3.52
N MET A 39 -11.76 3.77 -2.74
CA MET A 39 -12.91 2.95 -3.15
C MET A 39 -12.66 2.08 -4.39
N GLY A 40 -11.41 1.93 -4.79
CA GLY A 40 -10.99 1.11 -5.92
C GLY A 40 -11.20 -0.38 -5.67
N SER A 41 -11.12 -1.17 -6.71
CA SER A 41 -11.28 -2.62 -6.69
C SER A 41 -10.01 -3.33 -7.16
N TYR A 42 -9.97 -4.64 -7.00
CA TYR A 42 -8.84 -5.51 -7.34
C TYR A 42 -8.36 -5.38 -8.81
N HIS A 43 -9.21 -4.91 -9.72
CA HIS A 43 -8.87 -4.77 -11.16
C HIS A 43 -8.41 -3.35 -11.54
N GLU A 44 -8.58 -2.35 -10.67
CA GLU A 44 -8.34 -0.94 -10.99
C GLU A 44 -6.91 -0.66 -11.49
N ASN A 45 -5.90 -1.17 -10.78
CA ASN A 45 -4.49 -0.99 -11.16
C ASN A 45 -4.17 -1.52 -12.56
N LYS A 46 -4.88 -2.59 -13.00
CA LYS A 46 -4.81 -3.11 -14.37
C LYS A 46 -5.50 -2.16 -15.35
N ASP A 47 -6.74 -1.80 -15.07
CA ASP A 47 -7.58 -1.01 -15.97
C ASP A 47 -6.97 0.38 -16.23
N GLN A 48 -6.28 0.94 -15.24
CA GLN A 48 -5.57 2.22 -15.35
C GLN A 48 -4.15 2.09 -15.94
N GLY A 49 -3.71 0.87 -16.24
CA GLY A 49 -2.43 0.62 -16.89
C GLY A 49 -1.20 0.66 -15.97
N LEU A 50 -1.38 0.66 -14.64
CA LEU A 50 -0.26 0.60 -13.70
C LEU A 50 0.45 -0.76 -13.77
N ILE A 51 -0.31 -1.86 -13.90
CA ILE A 51 0.26 -3.20 -14.13
C ILE A 51 1.06 -3.24 -15.43
N GLU A 52 0.55 -2.60 -16.48
CA GLU A 52 1.25 -2.54 -17.77
C GLU A 52 2.59 -1.80 -17.66
N SER A 53 2.69 -0.76 -16.85
CA SER A 53 3.95 -0.04 -16.61
C SER A 53 5.04 -0.92 -15.98
N ALA A 54 4.63 -1.96 -15.23
CA ALA A 54 5.53 -2.93 -14.59
C ALA A 54 5.74 -4.21 -15.42
N ARG A 55 5.17 -4.31 -16.64
CA ARG A 55 5.14 -5.52 -17.48
C ARG A 55 6.50 -6.20 -17.59
N TRP A 56 7.56 -5.43 -17.82
CA TRP A 56 8.89 -6.00 -17.98
C TRP A 56 9.32 -6.83 -16.76
N TYR A 57 9.14 -6.27 -15.54
CA TYR A 57 9.49 -6.97 -14.29
C TYR A 57 8.67 -8.25 -14.11
N ILE A 58 7.38 -8.21 -14.46
CA ILE A 58 6.45 -9.33 -14.33
C ILE A 58 6.82 -10.45 -15.32
N GLU A 59 7.04 -10.10 -16.59
CA GLU A 59 7.36 -11.08 -17.64
C GLU A 59 8.73 -11.74 -17.46
N GLN A 60 9.71 -11.01 -16.89
CA GLN A 60 11.01 -11.56 -16.50
C GLN A 60 10.92 -12.47 -15.27
N GLY A 61 9.77 -12.55 -14.59
CA GLY A 61 9.61 -13.31 -13.35
C GLY A 61 10.38 -12.72 -12.17
N LEU A 62 10.67 -11.42 -12.21
CA LEU A 62 11.36 -10.71 -11.13
C LEU A 62 10.42 -10.35 -10.01
N ILE A 63 9.15 -10.07 -10.33
CA ILE A 63 8.10 -9.77 -9.38
C ILE A 63 6.82 -10.54 -9.69
N GLN A 64 6.02 -10.75 -8.64
CA GLN A 64 4.63 -11.19 -8.74
C GLN A 64 3.75 -10.17 -7.99
N ILE A 65 2.75 -9.60 -8.67
CA ILE A 65 1.91 -8.53 -8.09
C ILE A 65 0.58 -9.12 -7.64
N PHE A 66 0.19 -8.81 -6.40
CA PHE A 66 -1.05 -9.20 -5.76
C PHE A 66 -1.92 -7.95 -5.55
N CYS A 67 -3.05 -7.87 -6.27
CA CYS A 67 -3.98 -6.74 -6.23
C CYS A 67 -5.25 -7.13 -5.46
N PRO A 68 -5.30 -6.97 -4.14
CA PRO A 68 -6.50 -7.26 -3.36
C PRO A 68 -7.60 -6.23 -3.61
N ASN A 69 -8.84 -6.64 -3.43
CA ASN A 69 -9.96 -5.71 -3.35
C ASN A 69 -9.85 -4.81 -2.12
N SER A 70 -10.30 -3.56 -2.21
CA SER A 70 -10.47 -2.71 -1.02
C SER A 70 -11.85 -2.89 -0.39
N ILE A 71 -11.99 -2.44 0.85
CA ILE A 71 -13.28 -2.34 1.53
C ILE A 71 -13.62 -0.90 1.92
N ASP A 72 -13.01 0.06 1.25
CA ASP A 72 -13.16 1.49 1.56
C ASP A 72 -14.63 1.93 1.59
N LYS A 73 -15.45 1.37 0.68
CA LYS A 73 -16.89 1.61 0.61
C LYS A 73 -17.64 1.17 1.88
N ASP A 74 -17.12 0.21 2.61
CA ASP A 74 -17.71 -0.36 3.82
C ASP A 74 -16.98 0.14 5.09
N SER A 75 -15.85 0.84 4.94
CA SER A 75 -15.04 1.42 6.00
C SER A 75 -15.05 2.95 5.94
N PHE A 76 -13.94 3.58 5.68
CA PHE A 76 -13.75 5.03 5.76
C PHE A 76 -14.74 5.87 4.95
N TYR A 77 -15.17 5.39 3.78
CA TYR A 77 -16.10 6.09 2.92
C TYR A 77 -17.58 5.81 3.26
N ASN A 78 -17.87 4.88 4.18
CA ASN A 78 -19.24 4.62 4.61
C ASN A 78 -19.72 5.64 5.66
N LYS A 79 -20.18 6.79 5.19
CA LYS A 79 -20.73 7.83 6.06
C LYS A 79 -22.08 7.49 6.71
N LYS A 80 -22.67 6.31 6.37
CA LYS A 80 -23.94 5.85 6.96
C LYS A 80 -23.75 5.10 8.28
N ILE A 81 -22.53 4.65 8.59
CA ILE A 81 -22.20 3.97 9.84
C ILE A 81 -21.39 4.89 10.77
N HIS A 82 -21.42 4.59 12.06
CA HIS A 82 -20.66 5.34 13.06
C HIS A 82 -19.15 5.20 12.80
N PRO A 83 -18.33 6.25 13.04
CA PRO A 83 -16.87 6.19 12.85
C PRO A 83 -16.17 5.00 13.51
N VAL A 84 -16.58 4.61 14.71
CA VAL A 84 -16.08 3.40 15.39
C VAL A 84 -16.20 2.14 14.50
N HIS A 85 -17.30 1.99 13.77
CA HIS A 85 -17.45 0.85 12.86
C HIS A 85 -16.64 0.99 11.58
N ARG A 86 -16.38 2.23 11.13
CA ARG A 86 -15.51 2.46 9.96
C ARG A 86 -14.09 2.01 10.26
N ILE A 87 -13.53 2.42 11.40
CA ILE A 87 -12.18 2.04 11.79
C ILE A 87 -12.08 0.54 12.13
N GLN A 88 -13.10 -0.03 12.76
CA GLN A 88 -13.15 -1.46 13.05
C GLN A 88 -13.14 -2.30 11.77
N ASN A 89 -13.93 -1.92 10.75
CA ASN A 89 -13.91 -2.58 9.44
C ASN A 89 -12.52 -2.51 8.81
N HIS A 90 -11.85 -1.35 8.89
CA HIS A 90 -10.49 -1.22 8.40
C HIS A 90 -9.50 -2.11 9.17
N THR A 91 -9.64 -2.22 10.49
CA THR A 91 -8.83 -3.12 11.31
C THR A 91 -8.99 -4.58 10.88
N TRP A 92 -10.20 -5.01 10.52
CA TRP A 92 -10.43 -6.34 9.96
C TRP A 92 -9.82 -6.52 8.56
N TYR A 93 -9.84 -5.46 7.75
CA TYR A 93 -9.17 -5.46 6.45
C TYR A 93 -7.65 -5.62 6.59
N ASP A 94 -7.02 -4.88 7.50
CA ASP A 94 -5.61 -5.00 7.83
C ASP A 94 -5.25 -6.45 8.24
N LYS A 95 -6.05 -7.08 9.09
CA LYS A 95 -5.89 -8.49 9.46
C LYS A 95 -6.04 -9.44 8.26
N MET A 96 -7.00 -9.20 7.39
CA MET A 96 -7.18 -9.99 6.17
C MET A 96 -5.95 -9.89 5.27
N VAL A 97 -5.44 -8.68 5.02
CA VAL A 97 -4.23 -8.48 4.22
C VAL A 97 -3.04 -9.20 4.85
N CYS A 98 -2.85 -9.06 6.17
CA CYS A 98 -1.76 -9.69 6.88
C CYS A 98 -1.83 -11.21 6.81
N HIS A 99 -2.91 -11.81 7.30
CA HIS A 99 -3.00 -13.26 7.53
C HIS A 99 -3.44 -14.06 6.30
N GLU A 100 -4.21 -13.46 5.41
CA GLU A 100 -4.77 -14.20 4.27
C GLU A 100 -3.99 -13.96 2.96
N ILE A 101 -3.23 -12.86 2.86
CA ILE A 101 -2.42 -12.54 1.68
C ILE A 101 -0.94 -12.60 2.02
N VAL A 102 -0.46 -11.69 2.86
CA VAL A 102 0.99 -11.52 3.08
C VAL A 102 1.64 -12.77 3.68
N GLU A 103 1.05 -13.39 4.70
CA GLU A 103 1.60 -14.61 5.28
C GLU A 103 1.69 -15.77 4.28
N ARG A 104 0.78 -15.82 3.30
CA ARG A 104 0.84 -16.87 2.25
C ARG A 104 1.95 -16.62 1.25
N VAL A 105 2.08 -15.35 0.78
CA VAL A 105 3.00 -15.05 -0.33
C VAL A 105 4.44 -14.85 0.14
N ARG A 106 4.68 -14.38 1.37
CA ARG A 106 6.04 -14.18 1.90
C ARG A 106 6.85 -15.47 2.03
N ASN A 107 6.19 -16.59 2.22
CA ASN A 107 6.84 -17.89 2.30
C ASN A 107 7.47 -18.33 0.98
N ASN A 108 7.13 -17.67 -0.13
CA ASN A 108 7.71 -17.91 -1.45
C ASN A 108 9.00 -17.11 -1.69
N THR A 109 9.44 -16.32 -0.72
CA THR A 109 10.66 -15.52 -0.79
C THR A 109 11.70 -16.00 0.20
N SER A 110 12.97 -15.89 -0.15
CA SER A 110 14.09 -16.21 0.75
C SER A 110 14.16 -15.28 1.96
N SER A 111 13.69 -14.03 1.82
CA SER A 111 13.68 -13.04 2.92
C SER A 111 12.51 -13.20 3.89
N GLY A 112 11.46 -13.95 3.51
CA GLY A 112 10.20 -14.01 4.27
C GLY A 112 9.46 -12.68 4.35
N LYS A 113 9.78 -11.70 3.49
CA LYS A 113 9.17 -10.37 3.43
C LYS A 113 8.61 -10.06 2.06
N VAL A 114 7.69 -9.10 1.99
CA VAL A 114 7.03 -8.62 0.77
C VAL A 114 7.33 -7.14 0.54
N ALA A 115 7.14 -6.67 -0.69
CA ALA A 115 6.95 -5.25 -0.96
C ALA A 115 5.46 -4.89 -0.90
N VAL A 116 5.16 -3.67 -0.45
CA VAL A 116 3.81 -3.11 -0.51
C VAL A 116 3.83 -1.78 -1.27
N ALA A 117 2.82 -1.57 -2.10
CA ALA A 117 2.74 -0.38 -2.94
C ALA A 117 1.29 0.09 -3.10
N GLY A 118 1.11 1.35 -3.47
CA GLY A 118 -0.20 1.88 -3.84
C GLY A 118 -0.16 3.34 -4.25
N CYS A 119 -1.21 3.75 -4.96
CA CYS A 119 -1.39 5.12 -5.41
C CYS A 119 -2.51 5.79 -4.59
N SER A 120 -2.39 7.09 -4.31
CA SER A 120 -3.42 7.84 -3.58
C SER A 120 -3.76 7.17 -2.23
N PHE A 121 -5.01 6.83 -1.98
CA PHE A 121 -5.40 6.10 -0.77
C PHE A 121 -4.79 4.69 -0.69
N GLY A 122 -4.44 4.07 -1.82
CA GLY A 122 -3.62 2.86 -1.84
C GLY A 122 -2.22 3.08 -1.27
N GLY A 123 -1.65 4.29 -1.46
CA GLY A 123 -0.40 4.70 -0.81
C GLY A 123 -0.53 4.83 0.71
N TYR A 124 -1.70 5.27 1.21
CA TYR A 124 -2.03 5.19 2.63
C TYR A 124 -2.07 3.74 3.11
N HIS A 125 -2.79 2.85 2.42
CA HIS A 125 -2.88 1.44 2.80
C HIS A 125 -1.49 0.78 2.84
N ALA A 126 -0.65 1.04 1.84
CA ALA A 126 0.72 0.53 1.80
C ALA A 126 1.56 1.01 2.99
N ALA A 127 1.53 2.33 3.28
CA ALA A 127 2.28 2.91 4.38
C ALA A 127 1.77 2.44 5.75
N ASN A 128 0.45 2.47 5.97
CA ASN A 128 -0.15 2.04 7.23
C ASN A 128 0.14 0.57 7.51
N PHE A 129 -0.01 -0.29 6.50
CA PHE A 129 0.32 -1.71 6.61
C PHE A 129 1.81 -1.94 6.92
N ALA A 130 2.70 -1.28 6.17
CA ALA A 130 4.15 -1.44 6.35
C ALA A 130 4.62 -1.04 7.74
N PHE A 131 4.15 0.07 8.26
CA PHE A 131 4.55 0.56 9.58
C PHE A 131 3.91 -0.22 10.75
N LYS A 132 2.76 -0.85 10.53
CA LYS A 132 2.14 -1.75 11.52
C LYS A 132 2.74 -3.15 11.51
N HIS A 133 3.25 -3.61 10.39
CA HIS A 133 3.76 -4.96 10.17
C HIS A 133 5.20 -4.97 9.60
N PRO A 134 6.16 -4.23 10.21
CA PRO A 134 7.49 -4.03 9.61
C PRO A 134 8.30 -5.32 9.50
N GLY A 135 8.01 -6.32 10.34
CA GLY A 135 8.61 -7.65 10.24
C GLY A 135 8.24 -8.42 8.96
N TYR A 136 7.16 -8.03 8.27
CA TYR A 136 6.68 -8.65 7.04
C TYR A 136 7.02 -7.85 5.78
N VAL A 137 7.42 -6.58 5.92
CA VAL A 137 7.62 -5.67 4.79
C VAL A 137 9.09 -5.29 4.66
N SER A 138 9.61 -5.39 3.44
CA SER A 138 10.97 -4.97 3.09
C SER A 138 11.01 -3.65 2.32
N HIS A 139 9.96 -3.38 1.53
CA HIS A 139 9.86 -2.20 0.68
C HIS A 139 8.45 -1.62 0.78
N MET A 140 8.35 -0.32 0.97
CA MET A 140 7.10 0.42 0.99
C MET A 140 7.15 1.54 -0.04
N PHE A 141 6.26 1.50 -1.04
CA PHE A 141 6.16 2.45 -2.13
C PHE A 141 4.80 3.15 -2.10
N SER A 142 4.78 4.36 -1.58
CA SER A 142 3.58 5.20 -1.55
C SER A 142 3.66 6.26 -2.64
N MET A 143 2.72 6.27 -3.57
CA MET A 143 2.65 7.22 -4.68
C MET A 143 1.44 8.15 -4.48
N GLY A 144 1.69 9.40 -4.06
CA GLY A 144 0.64 10.37 -3.73
C GLY A 144 -0.20 9.96 -2.52
N GLY A 145 0.40 9.30 -1.53
CA GLY A 145 -0.33 8.83 -0.34
C GLY A 145 -0.74 9.95 0.61
N ALA A 146 -1.87 9.76 1.30
CA ALA A 146 -2.24 10.51 2.50
C ALA A 146 -1.93 9.65 3.74
N PHE A 147 -1.66 10.26 4.91
CA PHE A 147 -1.17 9.50 6.06
C PHE A 147 -1.93 9.80 7.36
N SER A 148 -3.13 10.36 7.22
CA SER A 148 -4.07 10.60 8.32
C SER A 148 -5.48 10.25 7.87
N ILE A 149 -6.22 9.57 8.73
CA ILE A 149 -7.63 9.21 8.47
C ILE A 149 -8.61 10.08 9.27
N LYS A 150 -8.13 11.12 9.95
CA LYS A 150 -8.95 12.00 10.82
C LYS A 150 -10.15 12.58 10.10
N SER A 151 -10.00 12.96 8.83
CA SER A 151 -11.09 13.52 8.02
C SER A 151 -12.24 12.54 7.76
N PHE A 152 -11.98 11.24 7.92
CA PHE A 152 -13.01 10.20 7.77
C PHE A 152 -13.75 9.90 9.07
N MET A 153 -13.27 10.40 10.21
CA MET A 153 -13.74 9.99 11.54
C MET A 153 -14.78 10.93 12.17
N ASP A 154 -15.19 12.00 11.46
CA ASP A 154 -16.23 12.94 11.91
C ASP A 154 -16.00 13.44 13.36
N GLY A 155 -14.74 13.67 13.74
CA GLY A 155 -14.32 14.08 15.08
C GLY A 155 -14.14 12.96 16.11
N HIS A 156 -14.47 11.71 15.76
CA HIS A 156 -14.18 10.56 16.63
C HIS A 156 -12.67 10.31 16.70
N TRP A 157 -12.18 10.04 17.92
CA TRP A 157 -10.78 9.76 18.19
C TRP A 157 -10.63 8.72 19.29
N ASP A 158 -9.93 7.64 18.99
CA ASP A 158 -9.56 6.56 19.90
C ASP A 158 -8.21 5.95 19.49
N ASP A 159 -7.78 4.90 20.19
CA ASP A 159 -6.53 4.21 19.90
C ASP A 159 -6.53 3.57 18.50
N ASP A 160 -7.66 3.06 18.03
CA ASP A 160 -7.75 2.49 16.68
C ASP A 160 -7.54 3.57 15.60
N VAL A 161 -8.08 4.78 15.80
CA VAL A 161 -7.84 5.90 14.88
C VAL A 161 -6.38 6.36 14.96
N PHE A 162 -5.82 6.45 16.18
CA PHE A 162 -4.41 6.81 16.39
C PHE A 162 -3.47 5.84 15.65
N TYR A 163 -3.59 4.53 15.89
CA TYR A 163 -2.73 3.51 15.27
C TYR A 163 -3.05 3.20 13.79
N ASN A 164 -3.99 3.90 13.19
CA ASN A 164 -4.25 3.90 11.76
C ASN A 164 -4.00 5.26 11.08
N SER A 165 -3.36 6.20 11.79
CA SER A 165 -2.87 7.48 11.27
C SER A 165 -1.34 7.52 11.37
N PRO A 166 -0.59 7.08 10.34
CA PRO A 166 0.89 7.01 10.37
C PRO A 166 1.56 8.29 10.88
N GLU A 167 1.07 9.46 10.51
CA GLU A 167 1.62 10.74 10.96
C GLU A 167 1.56 10.95 12.47
N ASP A 168 0.65 10.23 13.17
CA ASP A 168 0.45 10.37 14.62
C ASP A 168 1.25 9.34 15.41
N TYR A 169 1.29 8.07 15.00
CA TYR A 169 1.95 7.04 15.80
C TYR A 169 3.44 6.83 15.48
N ILE A 170 3.88 7.15 14.25
CA ILE A 170 5.31 7.02 13.86
C ILE A 170 6.25 7.82 14.78
N PRO A 171 5.91 9.01 15.30
CA PRO A 171 6.78 9.71 16.25
C PRO A 171 7.14 8.90 17.51
N GLY A 172 6.27 7.99 17.92
CA GLY A 172 6.47 7.12 19.10
C GLY A 172 6.91 5.69 18.80
N ILE A 173 7.12 5.32 17.53
CA ILE A 173 7.42 3.95 17.15
C ILE A 173 8.82 3.51 17.58
N ASN A 174 8.95 2.26 18.04
CA ASN A 174 10.23 1.69 18.50
C ASN A 174 10.55 0.34 17.86
N ASP A 175 9.79 -0.09 16.85
CA ASP A 175 10.11 -1.34 16.14
C ASP A 175 11.25 -1.10 15.14
N HIS A 176 12.41 -1.64 15.45
CA HIS A 176 13.66 -1.46 14.68
C HIS A 176 13.59 -2.02 13.25
N GLU A 177 12.64 -2.90 12.93
CA GLU A 177 12.47 -3.41 11.57
C GLU A 177 12.10 -2.31 10.57
N ILE A 178 11.53 -1.20 11.03
CA ILE A 178 11.23 -0.04 10.17
C ILE A 178 12.50 0.61 9.61
N TRP A 179 13.59 0.65 10.38
CA TRP A 179 14.87 1.21 9.91
C TRP A 179 15.54 0.35 8.83
N ASN A 180 15.13 -0.91 8.70
CA ASN A 180 15.63 -1.84 7.69
C ASN A 180 14.77 -1.87 6.41
N MET A 181 13.69 -1.10 6.37
CA MET A 181 12.76 -1.04 5.24
C MET A 181 13.23 -0.02 4.21
N ASP A 182 13.12 -0.33 2.91
CA ASP A 182 13.28 0.66 1.83
C ASP A 182 11.95 1.41 1.66
N ILE A 183 11.91 2.66 2.13
CA ILE A 183 10.72 3.49 2.19
C ILE A 183 10.79 4.57 1.12
N ILE A 184 9.81 4.60 0.21
CA ILE A 184 9.69 5.65 -0.81
C ILE A 184 8.35 6.35 -0.69
N LEU A 185 8.40 7.66 -0.53
CA LEU A 185 7.26 8.57 -0.57
C LEU A 185 7.32 9.35 -1.89
N GLY A 186 6.55 8.93 -2.88
CA GLY A 186 6.44 9.60 -4.17
C GLY A 186 5.30 10.62 -4.17
N THR A 187 5.56 11.81 -4.64
CA THR A 187 4.57 12.89 -4.80
C THR A 187 4.99 13.85 -5.91
N SER A 188 4.24 14.92 -6.11
CA SER A 188 4.66 16.03 -6.96
C SER A 188 4.23 17.36 -6.37
N ASN A 189 4.82 18.46 -6.86
CA ASN A 189 4.51 19.80 -6.36
C ASN A 189 3.06 20.27 -6.67
N TRP A 190 2.33 19.60 -7.57
CA TRP A 190 0.91 19.85 -7.86
C TRP A 190 -0.02 18.75 -7.32
N ASP A 191 0.53 17.82 -6.58
CA ASP A 191 -0.24 16.73 -5.97
C ASP A 191 -1.04 17.24 -4.77
N ILE A 192 -2.33 16.91 -4.70
CA ILE A 192 -3.21 17.26 -3.57
C ILE A 192 -2.72 16.67 -2.24
N CYS A 193 -1.91 15.60 -2.29
CA CYS A 193 -1.28 14.97 -1.13
C CYS A 193 0.17 15.43 -0.88
N TYR A 194 0.65 16.46 -1.61
CA TYR A 194 2.03 16.97 -1.48
C TYR A 194 2.41 17.27 -0.02
N ASP A 195 1.61 18.08 0.66
CA ASP A 195 1.88 18.47 2.05
C ASP A 195 1.87 17.27 3.01
N ALA A 196 1.00 16.28 2.76
CA ALA A 196 0.96 15.05 3.57
C ALA A 196 2.25 14.24 3.41
N ASN A 197 2.81 14.16 2.19
CA ASN A 197 4.08 13.48 1.92
C ASN A 197 5.26 14.22 2.55
N LEU A 198 5.32 15.55 2.47
CA LEU A 198 6.33 16.36 3.16
C LEU A 198 6.26 16.18 4.68
N LYS A 199 5.04 16.19 5.24
CA LYS A 199 4.81 16.02 6.68
C LYS A 199 5.31 14.66 7.17
N LEU A 200 4.93 13.57 6.50
CA LEU A 200 5.39 12.23 6.88
C LEU A 200 6.91 12.10 6.71
N SER A 201 7.47 12.59 5.61
CA SER A 201 8.94 12.62 5.42
C SER A 201 9.64 13.36 6.56
N GLY A 202 9.11 14.51 6.99
CA GLY A 202 9.63 15.24 8.15
C GLY A 202 9.51 14.45 9.47
N VAL A 203 8.47 13.64 9.64
CA VAL A 203 8.31 12.74 10.79
C VAL A 203 9.39 11.64 10.77
N LEU A 204 9.57 10.99 9.62
CA LEU A 204 10.57 9.94 9.43
C LEU A 204 11.99 10.46 9.66
N ALA A 205 12.30 11.65 9.11
CA ALA A 205 13.60 12.30 9.29
C ALA A 205 13.92 12.61 10.76
N ARG A 206 12.95 13.11 11.55
CA ARG A 206 13.13 13.37 12.98
C ARG A 206 13.38 12.11 13.81
N ARG A 207 13.05 10.94 13.26
CA ARG A 207 13.27 9.62 13.87
C ARG A 207 14.49 8.91 13.29
N ASP A 208 15.27 9.57 12.42
CA ASP A 208 16.38 8.97 11.69
C ASP A 208 15.98 7.68 10.93
N ILE A 209 14.71 7.61 10.48
CA ILE A 209 14.22 6.49 9.67
C ILE A 209 14.62 6.75 8.21
N PRO A 210 15.46 5.88 7.59
CA PRO A 210 15.88 6.06 6.21
C PRO A 210 14.67 6.02 5.27
N HIS A 211 14.57 7.00 4.39
CA HIS A 211 13.51 7.06 3.38
C HIS A 211 13.93 7.94 2.22
N TRP A 212 13.27 7.76 1.10
CA TRP A 212 13.41 8.64 -0.07
C TRP A 212 12.09 9.36 -0.33
N LEU A 213 12.13 10.69 -0.28
CA LEU A 213 11.06 11.55 -0.74
C LEU A 213 11.31 11.91 -2.21
N ASP A 214 10.56 11.30 -3.13
CA ASP A 214 10.62 11.55 -4.57
C ASP A 214 9.57 12.61 -4.96
N VAL A 215 10.01 13.83 -5.22
CA VAL A 215 9.15 14.94 -5.62
C VAL A 215 9.28 15.18 -7.13
N ARG A 216 8.25 14.82 -7.89
CA ARG A 216 8.17 15.13 -9.32
C ARG A 216 7.73 16.58 -9.54
N GLN A 217 8.21 17.19 -10.62
CA GLN A 217 7.86 18.56 -10.94
C GLN A 217 6.71 18.61 -11.94
N ASP A 218 5.78 19.55 -11.72
CA ASP A 218 4.69 19.89 -12.64
C ASP A 218 3.83 18.69 -13.06
N ARG A 219 3.51 17.82 -12.08
CA ARG A 219 2.65 16.65 -12.24
C ARG A 219 1.45 16.72 -11.30
N GLU A 220 0.31 16.33 -11.79
CA GLU A 220 -0.93 16.24 -11.01
C GLU A 220 -1.02 14.93 -10.24
N HIS A 221 -1.98 14.84 -9.32
CA HIS A 221 -2.32 13.63 -8.57
C HIS A 221 -3.09 12.63 -9.46
N ASP A 222 -2.39 11.94 -10.36
CA ASP A 222 -3.05 11.12 -11.38
C ASP A 222 -2.14 9.98 -11.89
N TRP A 223 -2.75 9.02 -12.56
CA TRP A 223 -2.15 7.79 -13.10
C TRP A 223 -0.90 8.01 -13.98
N PRO A 224 -0.81 9.03 -14.84
CA PRO A 224 0.40 9.24 -15.65
C PRO A 224 1.68 9.30 -14.83
N VAL A 225 1.70 10.07 -13.73
CA VAL A 225 2.89 10.18 -12.88
C VAL A 225 3.15 8.88 -12.10
N TRP A 226 2.12 8.21 -11.62
CA TRP A 226 2.29 6.95 -10.90
C TRP A 226 2.82 5.81 -11.79
N LYS A 227 2.44 5.80 -13.07
CA LYS A 227 2.99 4.87 -14.07
C LYS A 227 4.47 5.12 -14.40
N GLU A 228 4.98 6.32 -14.17
CA GLU A 228 6.41 6.63 -14.24
C GLU A 228 7.14 6.23 -12.94
N MET A 229 6.52 6.47 -11.78
CA MET A 229 7.08 6.18 -10.46
C MET A 229 7.20 4.67 -10.19
N PHE A 230 6.15 3.92 -10.46
CA PHE A 230 6.05 2.54 -10.02
C PHE A 230 7.19 1.65 -10.55
N PRO A 231 7.48 1.58 -11.87
CA PRO A 231 8.60 0.79 -12.36
C PRO A 231 9.96 1.30 -11.87
N HIS A 232 10.11 2.61 -11.63
CA HIS A 232 11.32 3.17 -11.04
C HIS A 232 11.51 2.68 -9.60
N TYR A 233 10.45 2.61 -8.79
CA TYR A 233 10.54 2.10 -7.41
C TYR A 233 10.78 0.59 -7.37
N LEU A 234 10.18 -0.18 -8.30
CA LEU A 234 10.44 -1.60 -8.43
C LEU A 234 11.93 -1.89 -8.69
N SER A 235 12.66 -1.01 -9.37
CA SER A 235 14.11 -1.17 -9.60
C SER A 235 14.94 -1.15 -8.31
N ARG A 236 14.38 -0.72 -7.18
CA ARG A 236 15.05 -0.73 -5.87
C ARG A 236 15.05 -2.13 -5.23
N ILE A 237 14.12 -3.00 -5.64
CA ILE A 237 14.05 -4.36 -5.12
C ILE A 237 15.30 -5.13 -5.61
N LYS A 238 16.05 -5.68 -4.66
CA LYS A 238 17.18 -6.57 -4.99
C LYS A 238 16.62 -7.96 -5.28
N PHE A 239 16.67 -8.37 -6.54
CA PHE A 239 16.09 -9.63 -7.02
C PHE A 239 17.02 -10.84 -6.86
N PHE A 240 18.27 -10.62 -6.42
CA PHE A 240 19.30 -11.65 -6.31
C PHE A 240 20.03 -11.57 -4.96
#